data_7fe0688096849264a71a61d64f1a275b
#
_entry.id   7fe0688096849264a71a61d64f1a275b
#
_cell.length_a   1.000
_cell.length_b   1.000
_cell.length_c   1.000
_cell.angle_alpha   90.00
_cell.angle_beta   90.00
_cell.angle_gamma   90.00
#
_symmetry.space_group_name_H-M   'P 1'
#
loop_
_entity.id
_entity.type
_entity.pdbx_description
1 polymer ?
#
loop_
_entity_poly.entity_id
_entity_poly.type
_entity_poly.pdbx_seq_one_letter_code
_entity_poly.pdbx_strand_id
1 'polypeptide(L)'
;MNRPKRILRPYNAVLLVLFAGFLLPVSAQSGELESLIIMAKGHGRLSSVVDERKITSALVVLRQNGTVLITVTADLMLQAEGTWKATASSPEEIVLKITGGAVKGEVIGSGKLLLTNDRKSMKELTINVRSLDGQDIAVTFVAEAPEPSKARI
;
A
#
# COMPACT_ATOMS: atom_id res chain seq x y z
N MET A 1 -15.62 0.51 62.95
CA MET A 1 -15.51 1.31 61.74
C MET A 1 -14.69 0.54 60.73
N ASN A 2 -15.33 -0.15 59.81
CA ASN A 2 -14.67 -0.89 58.77
C ASN A 2 -14.35 0.08 57.61
N ARG A 3 -13.08 0.40 57.44
CA ARG A 3 -12.62 1.05 56.22
C ARG A 3 -12.66 0.02 55.09
N PRO A 4 -13.31 0.27 53.96
CA PRO A 4 -13.22 -0.63 52.82
C PRO A 4 -11.79 -0.60 52.35
N LYS A 5 -11.17 -1.77 52.34
CA LYS A 5 -9.91 -1.99 51.65
C LYS A 5 -10.12 -1.64 50.18
N ARG A 6 -9.48 -0.57 49.73
CA ARG A 6 -9.41 -0.28 48.30
C ARG A 6 -8.75 -1.47 47.63
N ILE A 7 -9.54 -2.30 47.00
CA ILE A 7 -9.06 -3.32 46.10
C ILE A 7 -8.32 -2.55 44.98
N LEU A 8 -7.01 -2.67 45.00
CA LEU A 8 -6.19 -2.19 43.88
C LEU A 8 -6.78 -2.79 42.62
N ARG A 9 -7.24 -1.91 41.77
CA ARG A 9 -7.96 -2.26 40.56
C ARG A 9 -7.06 -3.09 39.66
N PRO A 10 -7.39 -4.34 39.36
CA PRO A 10 -6.60 -5.17 38.47
C PRO A 10 -6.51 -4.60 37.04
N TYR A 11 -7.37 -3.64 36.75
CA TYR A 11 -7.39 -2.96 35.44
C TYR A 11 -6.11 -2.21 35.08
N ASN A 12 -5.41 -1.64 36.10
CA ASN A 12 -4.17 -0.92 35.81
C ASN A 12 -3.02 -1.87 35.48
N ALA A 13 -3.00 -3.05 36.07
CA ALA A 13 -1.98 -4.06 35.79
C ALA A 13 -2.23 -4.68 34.40
N VAL A 14 -3.48 -4.94 34.06
CA VAL A 14 -3.86 -5.47 32.73
C VAL A 14 -3.58 -4.44 31.63
N LEU A 15 -3.84 -3.17 31.87
CA LEU A 15 -3.56 -2.09 30.93
C LEU A 15 -2.03 -1.94 30.71
N LEU A 16 -1.22 -2.08 31.76
CA LEU A 16 0.23 -2.00 31.69
C LEU A 16 0.82 -3.20 30.91
N VAL A 17 0.27 -4.39 31.10
CA VAL A 17 0.68 -5.60 30.36
C VAL A 17 0.27 -5.51 28.89
N LEU A 18 -0.92 -4.99 28.59
CA LEU A 18 -1.35 -4.74 27.21
C LEU A 18 -0.47 -3.69 26.51
N PHE A 19 -0.06 -2.65 27.25
CA PHE A 19 0.81 -1.62 26.70
C PHE A 19 2.24 -2.14 26.48
N ALA A 20 2.78 -2.93 27.38
CA ALA A 20 4.07 -3.60 27.23
C ALA A 20 4.05 -4.65 26.12
N GLY A 21 2.96 -5.42 25.99
CA GLY A 21 2.76 -6.39 24.93
C GLY A 21 2.60 -5.74 23.55
N PHE A 22 2.13 -4.50 23.48
CA PHE A 22 2.00 -3.76 22.23
C PHE A 22 3.33 -3.12 21.80
N LEU A 23 4.19 -2.76 22.74
CA LEU A 23 5.52 -2.20 22.46
C LEU A 23 6.50 -3.26 21.95
N LEU A 24 6.40 -4.50 22.40
CA LEU A 24 7.27 -5.60 21.96
C LEU A 24 7.09 -5.97 20.48
N PRO A 25 5.87 -6.10 19.93
CA PRO A 25 5.68 -6.31 18.49
C PRO A 25 6.17 -5.13 17.64
N VAL A 26 6.02 -3.88 18.11
CA VAL A 26 6.50 -2.70 17.40
C VAL A 26 8.02 -2.67 17.32
N SER A 27 8.74 -3.05 18.37
CA SER A 27 10.20 -3.13 18.34
C SER A 27 10.71 -4.35 17.54
N ALA A 28 9.98 -5.46 17.52
CA ALA A 28 10.29 -6.62 16.68
C ALA A 28 9.96 -6.35 15.19
N GLN A 29 8.97 -5.51 14.92
CA GLN A 29 8.62 -5.07 13.56
C GLN A 29 9.57 -4.03 12.98
N SER A 30 10.45 -3.44 13.76
CA SER A 30 11.50 -2.56 13.21
C SER A 30 12.46 -3.30 12.27
N GLY A 31 12.53 -4.63 12.36
CA GLY A 31 13.21 -5.50 11.38
C GLY A 31 12.37 -5.82 10.14
N GLU A 32 11.03 -5.64 10.18
CA GLU A 32 10.13 -5.81 9.03
C GLU A 32 9.98 -4.54 8.18
N LEU A 33 10.62 -3.45 8.57
CA LEU A 33 10.60 -2.17 7.87
C LEU A 33 11.49 -2.11 6.61
N GLU A 34 12.01 -3.21 6.14
CA GLU A 34 12.57 -3.31 4.80
C GLU A 34 11.47 -3.43 3.73
N SER A 35 10.41 -2.67 3.90
CA SER A 35 9.41 -2.47 2.86
C SER A 35 9.86 -1.32 1.97
N LEU A 36 9.80 -1.52 0.67
CA LEU A 36 10.01 -0.45 -0.28
C LEU A 36 8.69 0.32 -0.45
N ILE A 37 8.68 1.56 0.02
CA ILE A 37 7.55 2.47 -0.10
C ILE A 37 7.84 3.44 -1.24
N ILE A 38 7.01 3.43 -2.25
CA ILE A 38 7.14 4.25 -3.45
C ILE A 38 5.89 5.12 -3.56
N MET A 39 6.06 6.43 -3.50
CA MET A 39 5.00 7.40 -3.73
C MET A 39 5.36 8.24 -4.94
N ALA A 40 4.40 8.43 -5.84
CA ALA A 40 4.57 9.26 -7.01
C ALA A 40 3.34 10.15 -7.23
N LYS A 41 3.59 11.39 -7.64
CA LYS A 41 2.60 12.24 -8.30
C LYS A 41 2.71 12.01 -9.80
N GLY A 42 1.62 12.20 -10.51
CA GLY A 42 1.63 11.98 -11.95
C GLY A 42 0.25 12.06 -12.57
N HIS A 43 0.12 11.43 -13.69
CA HIS A 43 -1.13 11.41 -14.46
C HIS A 43 -1.54 9.98 -14.75
N GLY A 44 -2.80 9.69 -14.53
CA GLY A 44 -3.33 8.38 -14.80
C GLY A 44 -4.84 8.39 -14.97
N ARG A 45 -5.33 7.20 -15.28
CA ARG A 45 -6.76 6.93 -15.45
C ARG A 45 -7.12 5.65 -14.74
N LEU A 46 -8.25 5.70 -14.08
CA LEU A 46 -8.99 4.53 -13.66
C LEU A 46 -10.21 4.45 -14.56
N SER A 47 -10.33 3.40 -15.33
CA SER A 47 -11.48 3.19 -16.22
C SER A 47 -12.22 1.91 -15.82
N SER A 48 -13.54 2.03 -15.76
CA SER A 48 -14.47 0.92 -15.64
C SER A 48 -15.53 1.05 -16.75
N VAL A 49 -16.40 0.06 -16.86
CA VAL A 49 -17.48 0.08 -17.87
C VAL A 49 -18.41 1.28 -17.69
N VAL A 50 -18.50 1.85 -16.50
CA VAL A 50 -19.46 2.89 -16.12
C VAL A 50 -18.83 4.24 -15.85
N ASP A 51 -17.52 4.31 -15.60
CA ASP A 51 -16.90 5.54 -15.12
C ASP A 51 -15.40 5.59 -15.48
N GLU A 52 -14.94 6.80 -15.73
CA GLU A 52 -13.50 7.10 -15.92
C GLU A 52 -13.10 8.21 -14.97
N ARG A 53 -12.02 7.97 -14.20
CA ARG A 53 -11.50 8.90 -13.20
C ARG A 53 -10.04 9.21 -13.44
N LYS A 54 -9.66 10.46 -13.24
CA LYS A 54 -8.26 10.88 -13.30
C LYS A 54 -7.55 10.52 -12.01
N ILE A 55 -6.40 9.86 -12.12
CA ILE A 55 -5.50 9.57 -11.01
C ILE A 55 -4.43 10.65 -10.95
N THR A 56 -4.15 11.17 -9.76
CA THR A 56 -3.17 12.24 -9.52
C THR A 56 -1.95 11.76 -8.73
N SER A 57 -2.08 10.66 -8.00
CA SER A 57 -0.95 10.06 -7.28
C SER A 57 -1.15 8.56 -7.07
N ALA A 58 -0.04 7.87 -6.91
CA ALA A 58 -0.01 6.46 -6.56
C ALA A 58 0.99 6.21 -5.44
N LEU A 59 0.63 5.32 -4.53
CA LEU A 59 1.48 4.79 -3.47
C LEU A 59 1.54 3.27 -3.60
N VAL A 60 2.73 2.72 -3.63
CA VAL A 60 2.94 1.27 -3.65
C VAL A 60 3.86 0.88 -2.50
N VAL A 61 3.45 -0.07 -1.71
CA VAL A 61 4.23 -0.66 -0.62
C VAL A 61 4.55 -2.11 -0.97
N LEU A 62 5.81 -2.39 -1.29
CA LEU A 62 6.32 -3.73 -1.53
C LEU A 62 6.94 -4.25 -0.24
N ARG A 63 6.39 -5.31 0.33
CA ARG A 63 6.90 -5.92 1.56
C ARG A 63 7.79 -7.12 1.23
N GLN A 64 8.80 -7.37 2.07
CA GLN A 64 9.73 -8.49 1.89
C GLN A 64 9.05 -9.86 1.86
N ASN A 65 7.93 -10.02 2.55
CA ASN A 65 7.14 -11.26 2.52
C ASN A 65 6.45 -11.53 1.17
N GLY A 66 6.68 -10.68 0.15
CA GLY A 66 6.08 -10.81 -1.18
C GLY A 66 4.68 -10.22 -1.30
N THR A 67 4.15 -9.55 -0.27
CA THR A 67 2.86 -8.85 -0.35
C THR A 67 3.02 -7.43 -0.86
N VAL A 68 1.98 -6.93 -1.52
CA VAL A 68 1.91 -5.55 -2.03
C VAL A 68 0.62 -4.88 -1.58
N LEU A 69 0.72 -3.61 -1.23
CA LEU A 69 -0.40 -2.71 -1.06
C LEU A 69 -0.26 -1.56 -2.05
N ILE A 70 -1.33 -1.28 -2.78
CA ILE A 70 -1.37 -0.21 -3.78
C ILE A 70 -2.51 0.73 -3.41
N THR A 71 -2.23 2.01 -3.38
CA THR A 71 -3.22 3.06 -3.20
C THR A 71 -3.11 4.04 -4.35
N VAL A 72 -4.18 4.26 -5.06
CA VAL A 72 -4.28 5.30 -6.09
C VAL A 72 -5.27 6.36 -5.64
N THR A 73 -4.91 7.62 -5.87
CA THR A 73 -5.74 8.76 -5.50
C THR A 73 -6.31 9.39 -6.76
N ALA A 74 -7.62 9.40 -6.81
CA ALA A 74 -8.42 10.14 -7.78
C ALA A 74 -9.23 11.19 -7.00
N ASP A 75 -10.49 11.42 -7.35
CA ASP A 75 -11.46 12.12 -6.51
C ASP A 75 -11.80 11.33 -5.22
N LEU A 76 -11.51 10.05 -5.22
CA LEU A 76 -11.55 9.17 -4.04
C LEU A 76 -10.28 8.30 -4.00
N MET A 77 -10.02 7.72 -2.85
CA MET A 77 -8.88 6.84 -2.64
C MET A 77 -9.29 5.38 -2.87
N LEU A 78 -8.56 4.69 -3.72
CA LEU A 78 -8.77 3.28 -4.05
C LEU A 78 -7.56 2.47 -3.62
N GLN A 79 -7.82 1.33 -3.00
CA GLN A 79 -6.78 0.42 -2.53
C GLN A 79 -6.90 -0.94 -3.20
N ALA A 80 -5.77 -1.54 -3.51
CA ALA A 80 -5.65 -2.91 -3.97
C ALA A 80 -4.53 -3.60 -3.21
N GLU A 81 -4.68 -4.88 -2.96
CA GLU A 81 -3.69 -5.70 -2.30
C GLU A 81 -3.42 -7.00 -3.05
N GLY A 82 -2.26 -7.57 -2.84
CA GLY A 82 -1.89 -8.80 -3.53
C GLY A 82 -0.47 -9.23 -3.23
N THR A 83 0.16 -9.86 -4.22
CA THR A 83 1.55 -10.31 -4.16
C THR A 83 2.36 -9.72 -5.30
N TRP A 84 3.67 -9.66 -5.11
CA TRP A 84 4.60 -9.15 -6.11
C TRP A 84 5.79 -10.06 -6.33
N LYS A 85 6.35 -9.99 -7.53
CA LYS A 85 7.61 -10.65 -7.90
C LYS A 85 8.39 -9.75 -8.84
N ALA A 86 9.71 -9.65 -8.61
CA ALA A 86 10.61 -9.02 -9.58
C ALA A 86 10.82 -9.95 -10.77
N THR A 87 10.92 -9.38 -11.96
CA THR A 87 11.23 -10.12 -13.18
C THR A 87 12.73 -10.40 -13.24
N ALA A 88 13.13 -11.64 -13.48
CA ALA A 88 14.55 -12.03 -13.50
C ALA A 88 15.35 -11.33 -14.61
N SER A 89 14.72 -11.07 -15.74
CA SER A 89 15.32 -10.40 -16.90
C SER A 89 15.33 -8.88 -16.84
N SER A 90 14.48 -8.30 -15.99
CA SER A 90 14.32 -6.85 -15.84
C SER A 90 14.01 -6.53 -14.37
N PRO A 91 15.02 -6.25 -13.57
CA PRO A 91 14.82 -6.03 -12.13
C PRO A 91 14.04 -4.75 -11.80
N GLU A 92 13.84 -3.85 -12.77
CA GLU A 92 13.00 -2.67 -12.65
C GLU A 92 11.52 -2.97 -12.87
N GLU A 93 11.23 -4.14 -13.46
CA GLU A 93 9.87 -4.58 -13.72
C GLU A 93 9.37 -5.50 -12.60
N ILE A 94 8.32 -5.08 -11.91
CA ILE A 94 7.65 -5.83 -10.86
C ILE A 94 6.30 -6.32 -11.40
N VAL A 95 6.10 -7.61 -11.36
CA VAL A 95 4.82 -8.24 -11.70
C VAL A 95 3.95 -8.31 -10.45
N LEU A 96 2.71 -7.90 -10.58
CA LEU A 96 1.73 -7.82 -9.50
C LEU A 96 0.61 -8.83 -9.74
N LYS A 97 0.21 -9.54 -8.70
CA LYS A 97 -0.99 -10.35 -8.68
C LYS A 97 -1.94 -9.75 -7.64
N ILE A 98 -3.06 -9.20 -8.09
CA ILE A 98 -4.05 -8.57 -7.23
C ILE A 98 -5.03 -9.63 -6.76
N THR A 99 -5.24 -9.71 -5.46
CA THR A 99 -6.10 -10.71 -4.81
C THR A 99 -7.20 -10.11 -3.95
N GLY A 100 -7.19 -8.79 -3.75
CA GLY A 100 -8.18 -8.07 -2.97
C GLY A 100 -8.11 -6.57 -3.15
N GLY A 101 -9.03 -5.86 -2.54
CA GLY A 101 -9.06 -4.40 -2.54
C GLY A 101 -10.31 -3.85 -1.87
N ALA A 102 -10.25 -2.55 -1.53
CA ALA A 102 -11.34 -1.84 -0.87
C ALA A 102 -12.41 -1.29 -1.84
N VAL A 103 -12.28 -1.58 -3.12
CA VAL A 103 -13.34 -1.27 -4.09
C VAL A 103 -14.42 -2.33 -3.93
N LYS A 104 -15.63 -1.93 -3.59
CA LYS A 104 -16.85 -2.75 -3.39
C LYS A 104 -16.72 -4.21 -3.87
N GLY A 105 -16.22 -5.10 -3.00
CA GLY A 105 -16.06 -6.52 -3.27
C GLY A 105 -14.61 -6.94 -3.57
N GLU A 106 -14.42 -8.25 -3.62
CA GLU A 106 -13.12 -8.82 -4.00
C GLU A 106 -12.83 -8.51 -5.47
N VAL A 107 -11.61 -8.11 -5.74
CA VAL A 107 -11.11 -7.94 -7.11
C VAL A 107 -9.95 -8.89 -7.33
N ILE A 108 -9.90 -9.48 -8.50
CA ILE A 108 -8.82 -10.40 -8.90
C ILE A 108 -8.23 -9.92 -10.22
N GLY A 109 -6.93 -9.91 -10.31
CA GLY A 109 -6.28 -9.51 -11.54
C GLY A 109 -4.77 -9.48 -11.45
N SER A 110 -4.19 -8.73 -12.35
CA SER A 110 -2.75 -8.60 -12.47
C SER A 110 -2.36 -7.16 -12.76
N GLY A 111 -1.10 -6.86 -12.55
CA GLY A 111 -0.55 -5.56 -12.85
C GLY A 111 0.95 -5.61 -13.07
N LYS A 112 1.48 -4.46 -13.40
CA LYS A 112 2.90 -4.24 -13.61
C LYS A 112 3.28 -2.90 -13.01
N LEU A 113 4.34 -2.89 -12.24
CA LEU A 113 4.99 -1.69 -11.74
C LEU A 113 6.37 -1.59 -12.40
N LEU A 114 6.61 -0.49 -13.09
CA LEU A 114 7.90 -0.17 -13.66
C LEU A 114 8.60 0.86 -12.78
N LEU A 115 9.78 0.52 -12.31
CA LEU A 115 10.61 1.38 -11.47
C LEU A 115 11.65 2.14 -12.31
N THR A 116 12.24 3.16 -11.70
CA THR A 116 13.46 3.78 -12.19
C THR A 116 14.66 2.84 -12.08
N ASN A 117 15.75 3.11 -12.79
CA ASN A 117 16.93 2.25 -12.80
C ASN A 117 17.56 2.08 -11.40
N ASP A 118 17.42 3.07 -10.53
CA ASP A 118 17.84 3.00 -9.13
C ASP A 118 16.84 2.28 -8.21
N ARG A 119 15.67 1.89 -8.75
CA ARG A 119 14.55 1.24 -8.06
C ARG A 119 13.95 2.03 -6.89
N LYS A 120 14.21 3.32 -6.82
CA LYS A 120 13.72 4.18 -5.72
C LYS A 120 12.42 4.89 -6.05
N SER A 121 12.10 4.99 -7.33
CA SER A 121 10.94 5.72 -7.82
C SER A 121 10.15 4.90 -8.82
N MET A 122 8.89 5.26 -8.99
CA MET A 122 8.00 4.68 -9.98
C MET A 122 8.12 5.43 -11.30
N LYS A 123 8.10 4.69 -12.40
CA LYS A 123 7.87 5.24 -13.75
C LYS A 123 6.43 5.08 -14.16
N GLU A 124 5.90 3.87 -14.00
CA GLU A 124 4.58 3.52 -14.49
C GLU A 124 3.94 2.45 -13.61
N LEU A 125 2.63 2.51 -13.45
CA LEU A 125 1.82 1.48 -12.81
C LEU A 125 0.65 1.14 -13.72
N THR A 126 0.49 -0.12 -14.04
CA THR A 126 -0.65 -0.65 -14.79
C THR A 126 -1.29 -1.76 -13.99
N ILE A 127 -2.61 -1.73 -13.83
CA ILE A 127 -3.38 -2.76 -13.14
C ILE A 127 -4.64 -3.06 -13.97
N ASN A 128 -4.92 -4.34 -14.14
CA ASN A 128 -6.15 -4.83 -14.74
C ASN A 128 -6.78 -5.83 -13.78
N VAL A 129 -7.94 -5.52 -13.27
CA VAL A 129 -8.67 -6.35 -12.32
C VAL A 129 -10.10 -6.54 -12.78
N ARG A 130 -10.69 -7.65 -12.32
CA ARG A 130 -12.10 -7.93 -12.47
C ARG A 130 -12.72 -8.06 -11.09
N SER A 131 -13.81 -7.35 -10.87
CA SER A 131 -14.63 -7.49 -9.66
C SER A 131 -15.47 -8.78 -9.70
N LEU A 132 -15.96 -9.22 -8.55
CA LEU A 132 -16.79 -10.43 -8.47
C LEU A 132 -18.11 -10.32 -9.25
N ASP A 133 -18.64 -9.11 -9.44
CA ASP A 133 -19.80 -8.82 -10.28
C ASP A 133 -19.48 -8.79 -11.78
N GLY A 134 -18.22 -9.10 -12.16
CA GLY A 134 -17.78 -9.23 -13.54
C GLY A 134 -17.36 -7.92 -14.22
N GLN A 135 -17.22 -6.82 -13.47
CA GLN A 135 -16.76 -5.55 -14.03
C GLN A 135 -15.24 -5.54 -14.20
N ASP A 136 -14.78 -5.18 -15.38
CA ASP A 136 -13.37 -4.95 -15.65
C ASP A 136 -12.98 -3.52 -15.23
N ILE A 137 -11.90 -3.40 -14.48
CA ILE A 137 -11.34 -2.13 -14.01
C ILE A 137 -9.88 -2.08 -14.44
N ALA A 138 -9.52 -1.04 -15.15
CA ALA A 138 -8.14 -0.80 -15.57
C ALA A 138 -7.60 0.47 -14.90
N VAL A 139 -6.38 0.38 -14.39
CA VAL A 139 -5.62 1.50 -13.86
C VAL A 139 -4.36 1.67 -14.71
N THR A 140 -4.14 2.86 -15.21
CA THR A 140 -2.89 3.27 -15.85
C THR A 140 -2.41 4.54 -15.18
N PHE A 141 -1.15 4.59 -14.78
CA PHE A 141 -0.56 5.75 -14.12
C PHE A 141 0.89 5.91 -14.56
N VAL A 142 1.24 7.13 -14.94
CA VAL A 142 2.61 7.53 -15.30
C VAL A 142 3.07 8.58 -14.30
N ALA A 143 4.17 8.31 -13.63
CA ALA A 143 4.74 9.22 -12.66
C ALA A 143 5.41 10.42 -13.36
N GLU A 144 5.25 11.59 -12.78
CA GLU A 144 6.04 12.77 -13.15
C GLU A 144 7.49 12.56 -12.69
N ALA A 145 8.42 13.07 -13.49
CA ALA A 145 9.81 13.11 -13.06
C ALA A 145 9.91 13.92 -11.75
N PRO A 146 10.69 13.46 -10.75
CA PRO A 146 10.88 14.21 -9.53
C PRO A 146 11.45 15.60 -9.89
N GLU A 147 10.80 16.65 -9.40
CA GLU A 147 11.32 18.01 -9.58
C GLU A 147 12.76 18.06 -9.04
N PRO A 148 13.71 18.61 -9.81
CA PRO A 148 15.05 18.79 -9.30
C PRO A 148 14.95 19.64 -8.03
N SER A 149 15.42 19.07 -6.94
CA SER A 149 15.49 19.75 -5.66
C SER A 149 16.19 21.09 -5.89
N LYS A 150 15.45 22.19 -5.78
CA LYS A 150 16.05 23.53 -5.74
C LYS A 150 16.91 23.55 -4.49
N ALA A 151 18.21 23.31 -4.69
CA ALA A 151 19.20 23.53 -3.64
C ALA A 151 19.01 24.99 -3.18
N ARG A 152 18.57 25.16 -1.94
CA ARG A 152 18.63 26.47 -1.30
C ARG A 152 20.12 26.78 -1.12
N ILE A 153 20.58 27.70 -1.91
CA ILE A 153 21.88 28.36 -1.72
C ILE A 153 21.78 29.26 -0.50
#